data_8f2e7d83c434810d304ec7328cfec2f4
#
_entry.id   8f2e7d83c434810d304ec7328cfec2f4
#
_cell.length_a   1.000
_cell.length_b   1.000
_cell.length_c   1.000
_cell.angle_alpha   90.00
_cell.angle_beta   90.00
_cell.angle_gamma   90.00
#
_symmetry.space_group_name_H-M   'P 1'
#
loop_
_entity.id
_entity.type
_entity.pdbx_description
1 polymer ?
#
loop_
_entity_poly.entity_id
_entity_poly.type
_entity_poly.pdbx_seq_one_letter_code
_entity_poly.pdbx_strand_id
1 'polypeptide(L)'
;VSDAETPAEVPVWERRFRAGRIGLPEWAEDAPDRCVVEATVAGVLEVHSWDASTGELHRLTDRPEGTSSATIDPAGRFVWWFDDTAGDEHGVWRRQPFGSAPGVGVEDPLGLPAAYPAGLALGRSGVVVVGSQDDDYGTRIDVVSAGVPDGVSRRLYEHREDAWAGDLSPDEQWVAIAHSEHGDSRHPDLRVLALADGSTVAELSDGPGKGVSPAGFSPVRGDARLLVEHERAGRPELLVLDLLTGREVQIVLGVPGEVAGAEWTRDATGLVVLVDHEARTLAYRVDLGTGVVQQVGPTTGTVSGATARPDGDVWTTWSSSAQPSTVRRLDGTVLLRAPGEAAPPSVDVQDVWVDGPGGRVHALLRTPAGSTGPWPTVVEVHGGPTAHDTDAFRPYCAAWVDEGFAVVQVNYRGSTGYGSAWRDALEARVGHVELEDVAAVADHLVAQGVADPSRLVLAGASWGGFLTLLGVGTQPQRWAVGLAGVPVADYVAAYEDEMEGLKAFDRSLFGGSPEQVPDKYADSSPITYVDAVTAPVLVLAGRNDPRCPIRQIDNYLERLAARGAVHEVYRYDAGHGSLLDDERVRQMRVELDFVRRHLP
;
A
#
# COMPACT_ATOMS: atom_id res chain seq x y z
N VAL A 1 14.18 50.94 16.58
CA VAL A 1 12.98 50.12 16.47
C VAL A 1 13.29 49.15 15.36
N SER A 2 13.68 47.92 15.69
CA SER A 2 13.87 46.84 14.69
C SER A 2 12.47 46.36 14.27
N ASP A 3 12.19 46.46 12.98
CA ASP A 3 11.06 45.78 12.39
C ASP A 3 11.23 44.29 12.66
N ALA A 4 10.46 43.75 13.58
CA ALA A 4 10.31 42.31 13.73
C ALA A 4 9.57 41.88 12.48
N GLU A 5 10.26 41.21 11.54
CA GLU A 5 9.62 40.52 10.42
C GLU A 5 8.54 39.59 10.99
N THR A 6 7.29 39.83 10.63
CA THR A 6 6.21 38.92 10.93
C THR A 6 6.59 37.58 10.29
N PRO A 7 6.59 36.46 11.03
CA PRO A 7 6.90 35.15 10.42
C PRO A 7 6.00 34.96 9.21
N ALA A 8 6.59 34.60 8.08
CA ALA A 8 5.83 34.29 6.87
C ALA A 8 4.78 33.20 7.20
N GLU A 9 3.54 33.43 6.84
CA GLU A 9 2.46 32.47 7.06
C GLU A 9 2.80 31.16 6.33
N VAL A 10 2.71 30.04 7.05
CA VAL A 10 2.99 28.70 6.46
C VAL A 10 1.96 28.43 5.36
N PRO A 11 2.40 28.11 4.14
CA PRO A 11 1.49 27.85 3.03
C PRO A 11 0.46 26.77 3.34
N VAL A 12 -0.73 26.85 2.75
CA VAL A 12 -1.82 25.88 3.00
C VAL A 12 -1.39 24.47 2.66
N TRP A 13 -0.69 24.29 1.52
CA TRP A 13 -0.18 22.98 1.11
C TRP A 13 0.79 22.38 2.14
N GLU A 14 1.69 23.18 2.74
CA GLU A 14 2.63 22.70 3.75
C GLU A 14 1.91 22.26 5.03
N ARG A 15 0.88 23.01 5.47
CA ARG A 15 0.03 22.63 6.60
C ARG A 15 -0.66 21.29 6.39
N ARG A 16 -1.00 20.91 5.14
CA ARG A 16 -1.57 19.60 4.80
C ARG A 16 -0.58 18.46 5.00
N PHE A 17 0.70 18.67 4.66
CA PHE A 17 1.76 17.68 4.90
C PHE A 17 2.13 17.53 6.37
N ARG A 18 2.05 18.63 7.14
CA ARG A 18 2.34 18.65 8.57
C ARG A 18 1.19 18.17 9.45
N ALA A 19 0.03 18.00 8.87
CA ALA A 19 -1.12 17.47 9.61
C ALA A 19 -0.87 16.02 10.00
N GLY A 20 -1.23 15.67 11.24
CA GLY A 20 -1.05 14.32 11.75
C GLY A 20 -1.80 13.28 10.90
N ARG A 21 -1.16 12.12 10.73
CA ARG A 21 -1.73 10.91 10.14
C ARG A 21 -2.13 9.94 11.24
N ILE A 22 -3.12 9.09 10.99
CA ILE A 22 -3.55 8.05 11.91
C ILE A 22 -4.04 6.84 11.13
N GLY A 23 -3.58 5.65 11.55
CA GLY A 23 -4.02 4.36 11.05
C GLY A 23 -5.28 3.84 11.75
N LEU A 24 -5.82 2.73 11.27
CA LEU A 24 -6.86 1.99 11.98
C LEU A 24 -6.22 1.34 13.22
N PRO A 25 -6.80 1.53 14.43
CA PRO A 25 -6.31 0.82 15.60
C PRO A 25 -6.55 -0.69 15.49
N GLU A 26 -5.51 -1.48 15.73
CA GLU A 26 -5.61 -2.92 15.94
C GLU A 26 -5.77 -3.18 17.44
N TRP A 27 -6.76 -3.99 17.83
CA TRP A 27 -7.11 -4.24 19.22
C TRP A 27 -6.75 -5.66 19.67
N ALA A 28 -6.38 -5.79 20.96
CA ALA A 28 -6.03 -7.08 21.55
C ALA A 28 -7.28 -7.92 21.81
N GLU A 29 -7.28 -9.18 21.35
CA GLU A 29 -8.45 -10.07 21.37
C GLU A 29 -9.03 -10.33 22.79
N ASP A 30 -8.17 -10.47 23.79
CA ASP A 30 -8.55 -10.75 25.18
C ASP A 30 -8.60 -9.47 26.04
N ALA A 31 -8.18 -8.31 25.48
CA ALA A 31 -8.22 -7.00 26.10
C ALA A 31 -8.62 -5.92 25.08
N PRO A 32 -9.88 -5.93 24.60
CA PRO A 32 -10.28 -5.18 23.41
C PRO A 32 -10.17 -3.65 23.51
N ASP A 33 -10.05 -3.09 24.71
CA ASP A 33 -9.78 -1.66 24.88
C ASP A 33 -8.30 -1.30 24.70
N ARG A 34 -7.41 -2.28 24.70
CA ARG A 34 -5.99 -2.07 24.42
C ARG A 34 -5.72 -2.23 22.93
N CYS A 35 -5.23 -1.15 22.34
CA CYS A 35 -5.00 -1.08 20.89
C CYS A 35 -3.58 -0.61 20.59
N VAL A 36 -3.03 -1.08 19.48
CA VAL A 36 -1.89 -0.45 18.83
C VAL A 36 -2.38 0.42 17.68
N VAL A 37 -1.75 1.56 17.46
CA VAL A 37 -2.05 2.46 16.35
C VAL A 37 -0.79 3.19 15.89
N GLU A 38 -0.65 3.34 14.60
CA GLU A 38 0.38 4.19 14.00
C GLU A 38 -0.18 5.62 13.89
N ALA A 39 0.55 6.58 14.43
CA ALA A 39 0.14 7.98 14.38
C ALA A 39 1.34 8.91 14.25
N THR A 40 1.16 10.03 13.54
CA THR A 40 2.17 11.08 13.47
C THR A 40 2.07 11.97 14.70
N VAL A 41 3.17 12.08 15.43
CA VAL A 41 3.33 13.00 16.56
C VAL A 41 4.59 13.82 16.37
N ALA A 42 4.50 15.14 16.45
CA ALA A 42 5.60 16.06 16.24
C ALA A 42 6.33 15.87 14.88
N GLY A 43 5.59 15.51 13.84
CA GLY A 43 6.11 15.37 12.49
C GLY A 43 6.77 14.01 12.17
N VAL A 44 6.67 13.03 13.08
CA VAL A 44 7.22 11.67 12.88
C VAL A 44 6.11 10.64 13.05
N LEU A 45 5.99 9.70 12.09
CA LEU A 45 5.08 8.55 12.23
C LEU A 45 5.72 7.53 13.16
N GLU A 46 5.00 7.18 14.22
CA GLU A 46 5.47 6.27 15.25
C GLU A 46 4.36 5.34 15.74
N VAL A 47 4.77 4.26 16.40
CA VAL A 47 3.86 3.30 17.01
C VAL A 47 3.40 3.82 18.38
N HIS A 48 2.11 3.71 18.64
CA HIS A 48 1.46 4.12 19.87
C HIS A 48 0.61 2.98 20.46
N SER A 49 0.52 2.90 21.76
CA SER A 49 -0.57 2.20 22.45
C SER A 49 -1.72 3.18 22.68
N TRP A 50 -2.93 2.72 22.43
CA TRP A 50 -4.16 3.48 22.70
C TRP A 50 -5.12 2.64 23.57
N ASP A 51 -5.53 3.22 24.71
CA ASP A 51 -6.58 2.64 25.53
C ASP A 51 -7.92 3.28 25.15
N ALA A 52 -8.78 2.51 24.48
CA ALA A 52 -10.05 3.00 23.95
C ALA A 52 -11.05 3.34 25.05
N SER A 53 -10.91 2.78 26.27
CA SER A 53 -11.79 3.06 27.40
C SER A 53 -11.50 4.39 28.09
N THR A 54 -10.22 4.79 28.13
CA THR A 54 -9.76 6.06 28.73
C THR A 54 -9.49 7.15 27.70
N GLY A 55 -9.24 6.76 26.44
CA GLY A 55 -8.79 7.66 25.37
C GLY A 55 -7.31 8.00 25.43
N GLU A 56 -6.55 7.39 26.35
CA GLU A 56 -5.11 7.65 26.50
C GLU A 56 -4.31 7.08 25.32
N LEU A 57 -3.50 7.94 24.70
CA LEU A 57 -2.59 7.60 23.60
C LEU A 57 -1.15 7.80 24.09
N HIS A 58 -0.37 6.73 24.12
CA HIS A 58 1.03 6.75 24.54
C HIS A 58 1.96 6.37 23.38
N ARG A 59 2.93 7.23 23.07
CA ARG A 59 3.99 6.92 22.12
C ARG A 59 4.87 5.80 22.66
N LEU A 60 5.09 4.75 21.88
CA LEU A 60 5.90 3.59 22.23
C LEU A 60 7.29 3.63 21.58
N THR A 61 7.38 4.08 20.34
CA THR A 61 8.65 4.18 19.61
C THR A 61 9.07 5.64 19.47
N ASP A 62 10.37 5.88 19.39
CA ASP A 62 10.98 7.20 19.20
C ASP A 62 12.25 7.03 18.38
N ARG A 63 12.08 6.87 17.08
CA ARG A 63 13.18 6.62 16.13
C ARG A 63 13.38 7.82 15.23
N PRO A 64 14.63 8.16 14.87
CA PRO A 64 14.91 9.30 13.99
C PRO A 64 14.20 9.24 12.65
N GLU A 65 14.02 8.02 12.10
CA GLU A 65 13.36 7.75 10.81
C GLU A 65 11.88 7.45 10.94
N GLY A 66 11.37 7.33 12.18
CA GLY A 66 10.01 6.87 12.46
C GLY A 66 9.90 5.34 12.53
N THR A 67 8.71 4.86 12.84
CA THR A 67 8.40 3.42 12.94
C THR A 67 7.01 3.15 12.37
N SER A 68 6.90 2.07 11.62
CA SER A 68 5.64 1.52 11.12
C SER A 68 5.62 0.00 11.27
N SER A 69 4.57 -0.67 10.79
CA SER A 69 4.43 -2.14 10.86
C SER A 69 4.39 -2.66 12.30
N ALA A 70 3.29 -2.36 12.99
CA ALA A 70 3.07 -2.77 14.38
C ALA A 70 1.83 -3.64 14.51
N THR A 71 1.83 -4.53 15.52
CA THR A 71 0.71 -5.37 15.93
C THR A 71 0.68 -5.51 17.46
N ILE A 72 -0.39 -6.07 18.03
CA ILE A 72 -0.55 -6.26 19.47
C ILE A 72 -0.78 -7.74 19.80
N ASP A 73 -0.19 -8.23 20.90
CA ASP A 73 -0.42 -9.60 21.32
C ASP A 73 -1.88 -9.81 21.78
N PRO A 74 -2.45 -11.01 21.63
CA PRO A 74 -3.85 -11.27 21.98
C PRO A 74 -4.25 -10.86 23.39
N ALA A 75 -3.33 -10.92 24.36
CA ALA A 75 -3.57 -10.52 25.76
C ALA A 75 -3.42 -9.01 26.01
N GLY A 76 -3.00 -8.23 25.01
CA GLY A 76 -2.77 -6.79 25.11
C GLY A 76 -1.65 -6.41 26.08
N ARG A 77 -0.69 -7.31 26.30
CA ARG A 77 0.46 -7.07 27.20
C ARG A 77 1.63 -6.43 26.50
N PHE A 78 1.86 -6.80 25.23
CA PHE A 78 2.98 -6.35 24.42
C PHE A 78 2.51 -5.83 23.08
N VAL A 79 3.14 -4.74 22.65
CA VAL A 79 3.07 -4.25 21.27
C VAL A 79 4.33 -4.71 20.55
N TRP A 80 4.16 -5.25 19.36
CA TRP A 80 5.21 -5.70 18.47
C TRP A 80 5.39 -4.70 17.33
N TRP A 81 6.62 -4.46 16.90
CA TRP A 81 6.93 -3.57 15.80
C TRP A 81 8.19 -4.04 15.06
N PHE A 82 8.29 -3.69 13.79
CA PHE A 82 9.42 -4.09 12.96
C PHE A 82 10.54 -3.07 13.06
N ASP A 83 11.76 -3.55 13.33
CA ASP A 83 12.98 -2.76 13.56
C ASP A 83 13.91 -2.91 12.36
N ASP A 84 13.74 -2.05 11.36
CA ASP A 84 14.60 -1.94 10.19
C ASP A 84 15.65 -0.84 10.33
N THR A 85 16.55 -0.71 9.36
CA THR A 85 17.59 0.34 9.36
C THR A 85 17.26 1.41 8.34
N ALA A 86 16.82 2.58 8.80
CA ALA A 86 16.58 3.75 7.95
C ALA A 86 15.65 3.46 6.74
N GLY A 87 14.68 2.60 6.91
CA GLY A 87 13.68 2.26 5.91
C GLY A 87 14.14 1.25 4.84
N ASP A 88 15.21 0.48 5.09
CA ASP A 88 15.69 -0.58 4.20
C ASP A 88 14.82 -1.84 4.22
N GLU A 89 13.76 -1.86 5.04
CA GLU A 89 12.81 -2.97 5.20
C GLU A 89 13.46 -4.30 5.62
N HIS A 90 14.75 -4.31 5.95
CA HIS A 90 15.49 -5.48 6.40
C HIS A 90 15.79 -5.37 7.90
N GLY A 91 15.17 -6.23 8.72
CA GLY A 91 15.21 -6.03 10.16
C GLY A 91 14.72 -7.22 10.97
N VAL A 92 14.32 -6.94 12.21
CA VAL A 92 13.83 -7.92 13.18
C VAL A 92 12.56 -7.41 13.87
N TRP A 93 11.74 -8.34 14.35
CA TRP A 93 10.61 -7.99 15.19
C TRP A 93 11.06 -7.69 16.63
N ARG A 94 10.66 -6.53 17.14
CA ARG A 94 10.80 -6.13 18.54
C ARG A 94 9.44 -6.19 19.24
N ARG A 95 9.45 -6.31 20.57
CA ARG A 95 8.26 -6.08 21.37
C ARG A 95 8.57 -5.25 22.61
N GLN A 96 7.57 -4.55 23.11
CA GLN A 96 7.66 -3.81 24.37
C GLN A 96 6.33 -3.79 25.11
N PRO A 97 6.32 -3.57 26.45
CA PRO A 97 5.07 -3.58 27.22
C PRO A 97 4.09 -2.50 26.76
N PHE A 98 2.80 -2.85 26.70
CA PHE A 98 1.73 -1.89 26.42
C PHE A 98 1.78 -0.69 27.38
N GLY A 99 1.70 0.54 26.87
CA GLY A 99 1.74 1.77 27.65
C GLY A 99 3.11 2.14 28.23
N SER A 100 4.18 1.42 27.86
CA SER A 100 5.54 1.80 28.27
C SER A 100 6.01 3.09 27.57
N ALA A 101 7.00 3.78 28.15
CA ALA A 101 7.66 4.87 27.46
C ALA A 101 8.58 4.36 26.33
N PRO A 102 8.93 5.20 25.35
CA PRO A 102 9.83 4.82 24.26
C PRO A 102 11.13 4.20 24.76
N GLY A 103 11.49 3.05 24.19
CA GLY A 103 12.72 2.33 24.53
C GLY A 103 12.68 1.55 25.85
N VAL A 104 11.61 1.64 26.63
CA VAL A 104 11.51 0.96 27.94
C VAL A 104 10.96 -0.46 27.77
N GLY A 105 11.77 -1.44 28.17
CA GLY A 105 11.39 -2.87 28.13
C GLY A 105 11.33 -3.43 26.71
N VAL A 106 12.05 -2.85 25.76
CA VAL A 106 12.19 -3.38 24.39
C VAL A 106 12.99 -4.68 24.45
N GLU A 107 12.45 -5.70 23.84
CA GLU A 107 13.04 -7.05 23.77
C GLU A 107 13.16 -7.50 22.31
N ASP A 108 14.12 -8.40 22.06
CA ASP A 108 14.15 -9.26 20.89
C ASP A 108 13.48 -10.59 21.25
N PRO A 109 12.20 -10.77 20.93
CA PRO A 109 11.45 -11.94 21.43
C PRO A 109 11.70 -13.21 20.65
N LEU A 110 12.30 -13.12 19.46
CA LEU A 110 12.45 -14.23 18.52
C LEU A 110 13.89 -14.71 18.43
N GLY A 111 14.89 -13.84 18.59
CA GLY A 111 16.31 -14.19 18.43
C GLY A 111 16.67 -14.69 17.02
N LEU A 112 15.91 -14.26 16.00
CA LEU A 112 16.14 -14.62 14.61
C LEU A 112 17.06 -13.59 13.93
N PRO A 113 17.79 -13.99 12.88
CA PRO A 113 18.53 -13.05 12.03
C PRO A 113 17.60 -12.00 11.42
N ALA A 114 18.16 -10.83 11.09
CA ALA A 114 17.45 -9.84 10.30
C ALA A 114 17.12 -10.41 8.91
N ALA A 115 15.93 -10.08 8.40
CA ALA A 115 15.42 -10.50 7.10
C ALA A 115 14.31 -9.55 6.65
N TYR A 116 13.84 -9.66 5.41
CA TYR A 116 12.61 -9.02 4.98
C TYR A 116 11.39 -9.73 5.60
N PRO A 117 10.38 -9.00 6.09
CA PRO A 117 9.22 -9.62 6.74
C PRO A 117 8.31 -10.30 5.71
N ALA A 118 7.86 -11.53 6.02
CA ALA A 118 6.91 -12.29 5.22
C ALA A 118 5.73 -12.79 6.09
N GLY A 119 5.21 -11.94 6.98
CA GLY A 119 4.09 -12.20 7.86
C GLY A 119 4.47 -12.48 9.30
N LEU A 120 3.53 -12.19 10.21
CA LEU A 120 3.64 -12.43 11.64
C LEU A 120 2.25 -12.76 12.21
N ALA A 121 2.13 -13.88 12.90
CA ALA A 121 0.90 -14.23 13.64
C ALA A 121 1.23 -14.59 15.09
N LEU A 122 0.50 -13.98 16.03
CA LEU A 122 0.74 -14.06 17.47
C LEU A 122 -0.30 -14.94 18.15
N GLY A 123 0.15 -16.00 18.80
CA GLY A 123 -0.72 -16.90 19.58
C GLY A 123 -0.86 -16.48 21.04
N ARG A 124 -1.98 -16.90 21.66
CA ARG A 124 -2.29 -16.66 23.08
C ARG A 124 -1.34 -17.39 24.04
N SER A 125 -0.81 -18.54 23.61
CA SER A 125 0.16 -19.31 24.42
C SER A 125 1.56 -18.68 24.43
N GLY A 126 1.80 -17.65 23.60
CA GLY A 126 3.11 -17.07 23.35
C GLY A 126 3.83 -17.73 22.16
N VAL A 127 3.16 -18.61 21.44
CA VAL A 127 3.64 -19.10 20.15
C VAL A 127 3.58 -17.97 19.12
N VAL A 128 4.57 -17.90 18.25
CA VAL A 128 4.66 -16.94 17.16
C VAL A 128 4.93 -17.70 15.87
N VAL A 129 4.15 -17.44 14.85
CA VAL A 129 4.47 -17.82 13.47
C VAL A 129 5.05 -16.61 12.77
N VAL A 130 6.26 -16.73 12.26
CA VAL A 130 6.97 -15.63 11.59
C VAL A 130 7.46 -16.07 10.22
N GLY A 131 7.12 -15.28 9.22
CA GLY A 131 7.65 -15.38 7.87
C GLY A 131 8.85 -14.44 7.69
N SER A 132 9.86 -14.92 6.97
CA SER A 132 11.05 -14.16 6.61
C SER A 132 11.47 -14.45 5.18
N GLN A 133 12.00 -13.45 4.48
CA GLN A 133 12.56 -13.56 3.14
C GLN A 133 14.02 -13.10 3.11
N ASP A 134 14.83 -13.78 2.29
CA ASP A 134 16.23 -13.45 2.07
C ASP A 134 16.71 -14.04 0.73
N ASP A 135 17.67 -13.38 0.11
CA ASP A 135 18.23 -13.79 -1.19
C ASP A 135 18.87 -15.19 -1.15
N ASP A 136 19.36 -15.62 0.01
CA ASP A 136 20.02 -16.92 0.17
C ASP A 136 19.04 -18.10 0.12
N TYR A 137 17.81 -17.94 0.65
CA TYR A 137 16.88 -19.06 0.82
C TYR A 137 15.48 -18.87 0.23
N GLY A 138 15.12 -17.67 -0.21
CA GLY A 138 13.76 -17.33 -0.60
C GLY A 138 12.89 -17.05 0.61
N THR A 139 11.77 -17.76 0.80
CA THR A 139 10.85 -17.58 1.94
C THR A 139 10.95 -18.71 2.95
N ARG A 140 10.94 -18.37 4.22
CA ARG A 140 10.84 -19.27 5.38
C ARG A 140 9.70 -18.89 6.28
N ILE A 141 8.99 -19.89 6.80
CA ILE A 141 7.97 -19.70 7.85
C ILE A 141 8.34 -20.59 9.03
N ASP A 142 8.61 -19.95 10.16
CA ASP A 142 9.07 -20.59 11.40
C ASP A 142 8.05 -20.41 12.53
N VAL A 143 7.97 -21.39 13.41
CA VAL A 143 7.27 -21.29 14.70
C VAL A 143 8.29 -21.08 15.81
N VAL A 144 8.09 -20.06 16.62
CA VAL A 144 8.97 -19.68 17.72
C VAL A 144 8.14 -19.53 19.00
N SER A 145 8.72 -19.86 20.14
CA SER A 145 8.14 -19.54 21.46
C SER A 145 8.72 -18.21 21.94
N ALA A 146 7.92 -17.16 21.94
CA ALA A 146 8.37 -15.81 22.29
C ALA A 146 8.93 -15.71 23.71
N GLY A 147 10.09 -15.05 23.86
CA GLY A 147 10.71 -14.77 25.16
C GLY A 147 11.32 -15.98 25.87
N VAL A 148 11.51 -17.10 25.19
CA VAL A 148 12.30 -18.22 25.68
C VAL A 148 13.72 -18.05 25.14
N PRO A 149 14.76 -17.86 25.98
CA PRO A 149 16.15 -17.81 25.52
C PRO A 149 16.47 -19.09 24.75
N ASP A 150 17.09 -18.98 23.59
CA ASP A 150 17.30 -20.07 22.64
C ASP A 150 16.00 -20.82 22.27
N GLY A 151 14.90 -20.10 22.19
CA GLY A 151 13.58 -20.62 21.87
C GLY A 151 13.65 -21.52 20.63
N VAL A 152 13.13 -22.75 20.77
CA VAL A 152 13.16 -23.73 19.70
C VAL A 152 12.36 -23.17 18.52
N SER A 153 13.05 -22.66 17.52
CA SER A 153 12.41 -22.37 16.24
C SER A 153 12.24 -23.69 15.48
N ARG A 154 11.05 -23.89 14.97
CA ARG A 154 10.78 -25.01 14.08
C ARG A 154 10.30 -24.50 12.73
N ARG A 155 10.99 -24.92 11.67
CA ARG A 155 10.60 -24.62 10.31
C ARG A 155 9.32 -25.36 9.94
N LEU A 156 8.30 -24.60 9.50
CA LEU A 156 7.06 -25.15 8.94
C LEU A 156 7.12 -25.19 7.42
N TYR A 157 7.77 -24.19 6.82
CA TYR A 157 7.81 -24.01 5.37
C TYR A 157 9.12 -23.37 4.94
N GLU A 158 9.64 -23.80 3.79
CA GLU A 158 10.76 -23.14 3.10
C GLU A 158 10.64 -23.39 1.59
N HIS A 159 10.68 -22.33 0.81
CA HIS A 159 10.69 -22.42 -0.65
C HIS A 159 11.43 -21.23 -1.25
N ARG A 160 11.97 -21.43 -2.47
CA ARG A 160 12.68 -20.36 -3.20
C ARG A 160 11.75 -19.24 -3.66
N GLU A 161 10.52 -19.60 -4.03
CA GLU A 161 9.51 -18.65 -4.47
C GLU A 161 8.81 -18.02 -3.26
N ASP A 162 8.08 -16.93 -3.54
CA ASP A 162 7.40 -16.11 -2.55
C ASP A 162 6.33 -16.87 -1.77
N ALA A 163 6.26 -16.59 -0.46
CA ALA A 163 5.16 -17.00 0.38
C ALA A 163 4.97 -16.02 1.55
N TRP A 164 3.79 -16.04 2.14
CA TRP A 164 3.41 -15.15 3.24
C TRP A 164 2.71 -15.94 4.35
N ALA A 165 3.18 -15.77 5.58
CA ALA A 165 2.47 -16.29 6.76
C ALA A 165 1.23 -15.40 7.02
N GLY A 166 0.05 -15.97 6.75
CA GLY A 166 -1.21 -15.28 6.94
C GLY A 166 -1.67 -15.29 8.39
N ASP A 167 -2.70 -16.11 8.70
CA ASP A 167 -3.35 -16.12 10.00
C ASP A 167 -3.10 -17.42 10.77
N LEU A 168 -3.17 -17.35 12.11
CA LEU A 168 -3.05 -18.47 13.06
C LEU A 168 -4.44 -18.78 13.66
N SER A 169 -4.85 -20.05 13.61
CA SER A 169 -6.13 -20.44 14.21
C SER A 169 -6.18 -20.14 15.72
N PRO A 170 -7.34 -19.74 16.30
CA PRO A 170 -7.43 -19.35 17.72
C PRO A 170 -7.11 -20.46 18.73
N ASP A 171 -7.13 -21.71 18.29
CA ASP A 171 -6.70 -22.87 19.08
C ASP A 171 -5.24 -23.28 18.83
N GLU A 172 -4.53 -22.51 17.96
CA GLU A 172 -3.12 -22.68 17.63
C GLU A 172 -2.81 -24.06 17.03
N GLN A 173 -3.75 -24.64 16.28
CA GLN A 173 -3.54 -25.91 15.58
C GLN A 173 -3.06 -25.70 14.14
N TRP A 174 -3.45 -24.61 13.49
CA TRP A 174 -3.21 -24.38 12.08
C TRP A 174 -2.70 -22.98 11.80
N VAL A 175 -1.86 -22.87 10.77
CA VAL A 175 -1.50 -21.59 10.13
C VAL A 175 -1.88 -21.65 8.65
N ALA A 176 -2.51 -20.59 8.17
CA ALA A 176 -2.80 -20.41 6.77
C ALA A 176 -1.71 -19.57 6.11
N ILE A 177 -1.21 -20.01 4.96
CA ILE A 177 -0.19 -19.31 4.17
C ILE A 177 -0.68 -19.10 2.74
N ALA A 178 -0.26 -17.99 2.13
CA ALA A 178 -0.29 -17.82 0.69
C ALA A 178 1.10 -18.19 0.14
N HIS A 179 1.17 -18.92 -0.97
CA HIS A 179 2.47 -19.31 -1.56
C HIS A 179 2.40 -19.36 -3.09
N SER A 180 3.56 -19.19 -3.72
CA SER A 180 3.69 -19.17 -5.18
C SER A 180 4.70 -20.18 -5.70
N GLU A 181 4.71 -21.42 -5.17
CA GLU A 181 5.64 -22.49 -5.58
C GLU A 181 5.61 -22.75 -7.10
N HIS A 182 4.51 -22.41 -7.77
CA HIS A 182 4.38 -22.48 -9.24
C HIS A 182 5.06 -21.31 -9.99
N GLY A 183 5.65 -20.31 -9.28
CA GLY A 183 6.42 -19.21 -9.85
C GLY A 183 5.58 -17.96 -10.22
N ASP A 184 4.27 -17.94 -9.93
CA ASP A 184 3.39 -16.78 -10.15
C ASP A 184 3.03 -16.11 -8.82
N SER A 185 3.89 -15.23 -8.32
CA SER A 185 3.71 -14.56 -7.03
C SER A 185 2.53 -13.57 -7.02
N ARG A 186 2.05 -13.17 -8.17
CA ARG A 186 0.88 -12.27 -8.30
C ARG A 186 -0.45 -13.01 -8.13
N HIS A 187 -0.45 -14.34 -8.28
CA HIS A 187 -1.62 -15.20 -8.14
C HIS A 187 -1.28 -16.40 -7.25
N PRO A 188 -1.12 -16.19 -5.92
CA PRO A 188 -0.71 -17.25 -5.00
C PRO A 188 -1.77 -18.34 -4.86
N ASP A 189 -1.33 -19.49 -4.36
CA ASP A 189 -2.19 -20.57 -3.86
C ASP A 189 -2.26 -20.52 -2.33
N LEU A 190 -3.35 -21.05 -1.77
CA LEU A 190 -3.55 -21.18 -0.34
C LEU A 190 -3.09 -22.55 0.15
N ARG A 191 -2.30 -22.58 1.22
CA ARG A 191 -2.01 -23.80 1.98
C ARG A 191 -2.27 -23.60 3.47
N VAL A 192 -2.87 -24.59 4.13
CA VAL A 192 -3.03 -24.62 5.58
C VAL A 192 -2.10 -25.71 6.13
N LEU A 193 -1.25 -25.32 7.07
CA LEU A 193 -0.27 -26.19 7.71
C LEU A 193 -0.66 -26.49 9.15
N ALA A 194 -0.48 -27.75 9.58
CA ALA A 194 -0.58 -28.11 10.99
C ALA A 194 0.60 -27.51 11.76
N LEU A 195 0.28 -26.77 12.84
CA LEU A 195 1.31 -26.14 13.66
C LEU A 195 2.19 -27.19 14.38
N ALA A 196 1.67 -28.39 14.57
CA ALA A 196 2.35 -29.47 15.30
C ALA A 196 3.56 -30.05 14.54
N ASP A 197 3.50 -30.18 13.23
CA ASP A 197 4.54 -30.87 12.45
C ASP A 197 4.80 -30.29 11.05
N GLY A 198 4.08 -29.23 10.65
CA GLY A 198 4.18 -28.62 9.33
C GLY A 198 3.49 -29.41 8.21
N SER A 199 2.71 -30.45 8.54
CA SER A 199 1.99 -31.21 7.52
C SER A 199 0.87 -30.36 6.90
N THR A 200 0.63 -30.56 5.60
CA THR A 200 -0.46 -29.89 4.87
C THR A 200 -1.81 -30.45 5.33
N VAL A 201 -2.69 -29.58 5.82
CA VAL A 201 -4.07 -29.87 6.23
C VAL A 201 -5.03 -29.64 5.09
N ALA A 202 -4.85 -28.54 4.37
CA ALA A 202 -5.64 -28.19 3.19
C ALA A 202 -4.78 -27.41 2.19
N GLU A 203 -5.13 -27.52 0.94
CA GLU A 203 -4.51 -26.77 -0.16
C GLU A 203 -5.59 -26.37 -1.16
N LEU A 204 -5.57 -25.12 -1.62
CA LEU A 204 -6.55 -24.60 -2.58
C LEU A 204 -5.81 -23.80 -3.65
N SER A 205 -6.10 -24.16 -4.90
CA SER A 205 -5.59 -23.50 -6.10
C SER A 205 -6.72 -23.37 -7.13
N ASP A 206 -6.86 -22.21 -7.73
CA ASP A 206 -7.86 -21.97 -8.78
C ASP A 206 -7.24 -22.00 -10.20
N GLY A 207 -5.95 -22.38 -10.27
CA GLY A 207 -5.19 -22.52 -11.50
C GLY A 207 -4.57 -21.21 -11.98
N PRO A 208 -3.87 -21.24 -13.12
CA PRO A 208 -3.06 -20.12 -13.59
C PRO A 208 -3.80 -18.79 -13.70
N GLY A 209 -3.18 -17.71 -13.24
CA GLY A 209 -3.71 -16.35 -13.29
C GLY A 209 -4.90 -16.09 -12.36
N LYS A 210 -5.06 -16.91 -11.31
CA LYS A 210 -6.12 -16.75 -10.30
C LYS A 210 -5.56 -16.94 -8.90
N GLY A 211 -5.53 -15.87 -8.15
CA GLY A 211 -5.06 -15.90 -6.77
C GLY A 211 -6.06 -16.53 -5.81
N VAL A 212 -5.54 -17.24 -4.81
CA VAL A 212 -6.27 -17.74 -3.64
C VAL A 212 -5.46 -17.43 -2.39
N SER A 213 -6.04 -16.65 -1.47
CA SER A 213 -5.34 -16.20 -0.27
C SER A 213 -6.17 -16.36 0.99
N PRO A 214 -5.56 -16.60 2.17
CA PRO A 214 -6.28 -16.61 3.43
C PRO A 214 -6.72 -15.20 3.82
N ALA A 215 -7.99 -15.04 4.21
CA ALA A 215 -8.54 -13.79 4.73
C ALA A 215 -8.82 -13.86 6.25
N GLY A 216 -8.53 -14.98 6.90
CA GLY A 216 -8.56 -15.13 8.36
C GLY A 216 -9.38 -16.32 8.85
N PHE A 217 -8.92 -16.95 9.91
CA PHE A 217 -9.68 -18.00 10.60
C PHE A 217 -10.89 -17.42 11.32
N SER A 218 -11.93 -18.25 11.49
CA SER A 218 -13.02 -17.94 12.42
C SER A 218 -12.44 -17.60 13.80
N PRO A 219 -12.85 -16.49 14.45
CA PRO A 219 -12.33 -16.10 15.76
C PRO A 219 -12.82 -16.98 16.91
N VAL A 220 -13.71 -17.93 16.64
CA VAL A 220 -14.27 -18.84 17.64
C VAL A 220 -13.36 -20.04 17.80
N ARG A 221 -12.84 -20.24 19.01
CA ARG A 221 -11.94 -21.35 19.31
C ARG A 221 -12.59 -22.70 19.02
N GLY A 222 -11.91 -23.55 18.25
CA GLY A 222 -12.38 -24.86 17.83
C GLY A 222 -13.32 -24.83 16.60
N ASP A 223 -13.59 -23.66 16.02
CA ASP A 223 -14.25 -23.52 14.74
C ASP A 223 -13.20 -23.66 13.62
N ALA A 224 -13.38 -24.64 12.76
CA ALA A 224 -12.42 -24.98 11.71
C ALA A 224 -12.64 -24.20 10.40
N ARG A 225 -13.42 -23.13 10.44
CA ARG A 225 -13.69 -22.32 9.24
C ARG A 225 -12.58 -21.30 8.97
N LEU A 226 -12.15 -21.24 7.72
CA LEU A 226 -11.23 -20.25 7.20
C LEU A 226 -11.96 -19.40 6.16
N LEU A 227 -11.90 -18.09 6.27
CA LEU A 227 -12.32 -17.15 5.23
C LEU A 227 -11.20 -17.09 4.19
N VAL A 228 -11.57 -17.20 2.92
CA VAL A 228 -10.65 -17.26 1.79
C VAL A 228 -11.08 -16.25 0.75
N GLU A 229 -10.13 -15.47 0.25
CA GLU A 229 -10.28 -14.66 -0.96
C GLU A 229 -9.85 -15.47 -2.18
N HIS A 230 -10.61 -15.37 -3.27
CA HIS A 230 -10.34 -16.08 -4.52
C HIS A 230 -10.81 -15.29 -5.75
N GLU A 231 -10.31 -15.67 -6.94
CA GLU A 231 -10.58 -14.94 -8.19
C GLU A 231 -11.31 -15.77 -9.26
N ARG A 232 -12.09 -16.78 -8.86
CA ARG A 232 -12.76 -17.71 -9.79
C ARG A 232 -13.64 -17.03 -10.83
N ALA A 233 -14.30 -15.93 -10.44
CA ALA A 233 -15.22 -15.18 -11.31
C ALA A 233 -14.55 -14.00 -12.04
N GLY A 234 -13.21 -13.91 -12.05
CA GLY A 234 -12.46 -12.84 -12.69
C GLY A 234 -12.45 -11.54 -11.89
N ARG A 235 -12.60 -11.65 -10.58
CA ARG A 235 -12.45 -10.57 -9.57
C ARG A 235 -12.28 -11.19 -8.19
N PRO A 236 -11.70 -10.48 -7.23
CA PRO A 236 -11.67 -10.88 -5.83
C PRO A 236 -13.07 -11.07 -5.26
N GLU A 237 -13.34 -12.28 -4.74
CA GLU A 237 -14.57 -12.70 -4.06
C GLU A 237 -14.20 -13.54 -2.83
N LEU A 238 -15.20 -13.92 -2.01
CA LEU A 238 -14.98 -14.64 -0.76
C LEU A 238 -15.65 -16.02 -0.77
N LEU A 239 -15.00 -16.98 -0.12
CA LEU A 239 -15.61 -18.23 0.30
C LEU A 239 -15.23 -18.56 1.76
N VAL A 240 -16.00 -19.42 2.39
CA VAL A 240 -15.66 -20.04 3.67
C VAL A 240 -15.30 -21.50 3.42
N LEU A 241 -14.08 -21.87 3.79
CA LEU A 241 -13.57 -23.24 3.76
C LEU A 241 -13.67 -23.87 5.17
N ASP A 242 -14.36 -24.99 5.29
CA ASP A 242 -14.38 -25.81 6.50
C ASP A 242 -13.26 -26.86 6.41
N LEU A 243 -12.23 -26.74 7.23
CA LEU A 243 -11.03 -27.58 7.17
C LEU A 243 -11.28 -29.04 7.58
N LEU A 244 -12.31 -29.32 8.39
CA LEU A 244 -12.62 -30.68 8.83
C LEU A 244 -13.35 -31.48 7.76
N THR A 245 -14.16 -30.80 6.96
CA THR A 245 -15.03 -31.45 5.94
C THR A 245 -14.55 -31.21 4.51
N GLY A 246 -13.67 -30.22 4.29
CA GLY A 246 -13.27 -29.75 2.96
C GLY A 246 -14.39 -29.00 2.22
N ARG A 247 -15.48 -28.65 2.92
CA ARG A 247 -16.61 -27.94 2.31
C ARG A 247 -16.29 -26.48 2.07
N GLU A 248 -16.50 -26.01 0.84
CA GLU A 248 -16.47 -24.61 0.45
C GLU A 248 -17.88 -24.02 0.39
N VAL A 249 -18.05 -22.82 0.91
CA VAL A 249 -19.32 -22.07 0.83
C VAL A 249 -19.01 -20.70 0.25
N GLN A 250 -19.44 -20.47 -0.98
CA GLN A 250 -19.29 -19.19 -1.66
C GLN A 250 -20.10 -18.11 -0.95
N ILE A 251 -19.49 -16.94 -0.71
CA ILE A 251 -20.15 -15.74 -0.19
C ILE A 251 -20.56 -14.85 -1.36
N VAL A 252 -21.86 -14.78 -1.61
CA VAL A 252 -22.41 -13.99 -2.71
C VAL A 252 -22.81 -12.63 -2.19
N LEU A 253 -22.04 -11.60 -2.49
CA LEU A 253 -22.33 -10.23 -2.04
C LEU A 253 -23.49 -9.60 -2.84
N GLY A 254 -23.60 -9.90 -4.13
CA GLY A 254 -24.65 -9.35 -4.99
C GLY A 254 -24.57 -7.85 -5.23
N VAL A 255 -23.40 -7.26 -4.97
CA VAL A 255 -23.11 -5.83 -5.17
C VAL A 255 -22.05 -5.65 -6.27
N PRO A 256 -22.03 -4.50 -6.96
CA PRO A 256 -20.98 -4.23 -7.94
C PRO A 256 -19.64 -4.00 -7.23
N GLY A 257 -18.54 -4.26 -7.94
CA GLY A 257 -17.17 -4.09 -7.46
C GLY A 257 -16.48 -5.41 -7.10
N GLU A 258 -15.37 -5.32 -6.39
CA GLU A 258 -14.56 -6.45 -5.96
C GLU A 258 -14.20 -6.34 -4.47
N VAL A 259 -13.94 -7.45 -3.84
CA VAL A 259 -13.54 -7.47 -2.41
C VAL A 259 -12.16 -6.81 -2.27
N ALA A 260 -12.05 -5.88 -1.32
CA ALA A 260 -10.81 -5.21 -0.92
C ALA A 260 -10.31 -5.67 0.46
N GLY A 261 -11.13 -6.42 1.18
CA GLY A 261 -10.81 -7.01 2.47
C GLY A 261 -12.05 -7.49 3.20
N ALA A 262 -11.86 -8.39 4.13
CA ALA A 262 -12.96 -8.92 4.93
C ALA A 262 -12.49 -9.39 6.31
N GLU A 263 -13.35 -9.28 7.30
CA GLU A 263 -13.11 -9.71 8.67
C GLU A 263 -14.36 -10.39 9.23
N TRP A 264 -14.16 -11.44 10.01
CA TRP A 264 -15.22 -12.11 10.76
C TRP A 264 -15.83 -11.19 11.83
N THR A 265 -17.15 -11.27 12.03
CA THR A 265 -17.73 -10.82 13.30
C THR A 265 -17.25 -11.74 14.43
N ARG A 266 -17.14 -11.21 15.66
CA ARG A 266 -16.51 -11.95 16.77
C ARG A 266 -17.22 -13.25 17.16
N ASP A 267 -18.51 -13.36 16.87
CA ASP A 267 -19.33 -14.57 17.07
C ASP A 267 -19.31 -15.53 15.87
N ALA A 268 -18.54 -15.18 14.84
CA ALA A 268 -18.43 -15.91 13.57
C ALA A 268 -19.78 -16.17 12.87
N THR A 269 -20.78 -15.36 13.13
CA THR A 269 -22.11 -15.44 12.44
C THR A 269 -22.19 -14.55 11.21
N GLY A 270 -21.24 -13.62 11.03
CA GLY A 270 -21.21 -12.68 9.92
C GLY A 270 -19.81 -12.21 9.55
N LEU A 271 -19.77 -11.35 8.55
CA LEU A 271 -18.56 -10.68 8.08
C LEU A 271 -18.76 -9.17 7.98
N VAL A 272 -17.66 -8.42 8.15
CA VAL A 272 -17.52 -7.05 7.67
C VAL A 272 -16.66 -7.12 6.41
N VAL A 273 -17.19 -6.64 5.29
CA VAL A 273 -16.52 -6.72 3.98
C VAL A 273 -16.33 -5.32 3.41
N LEU A 274 -15.14 -5.02 2.95
CA LEU A 274 -14.84 -3.83 2.16
C LEU A 274 -14.91 -4.19 0.68
N VAL A 275 -15.57 -3.34 -0.10
CA VAL A 275 -15.75 -3.55 -1.54
C VAL A 275 -15.31 -2.29 -2.28
N ASP A 276 -14.38 -2.47 -3.22
CA ASP A 276 -13.93 -1.44 -4.14
C ASP A 276 -14.88 -1.34 -5.33
N HIS A 277 -15.36 -0.14 -5.56
CA HIS A 277 -16.20 0.15 -6.72
C HIS A 277 -16.05 1.63 -7.14
N GLU A 278 -15.67 1.84 -8.41
CA GLU A 278 -15.54 3.18 -9.01
C GLU A 278 -14.72 4.15 -8.12
N ALA A 279 -13.51 3.70 -7.75
CA ALA A 279 -12.56 4.48 -6.93
C ALA A 279 -13.08 4.89 -5.53
N ARG A 280 -13.98 4.11 -4.97
CA ARG A 280 -14.43 4.19 -3.57
C ARG A 280 -14.41 2.82 -2.95
N THR A 281 -14.06 2.76 -1.68
CA THR A 281 -14.17 1.54 -0.88
C THR A 281 -15.31 1.72 0.12
N LEU A 282 -16.29 0.84 0.05
CA LEU A 282 -17.49 0.87 0.89
C LEU A 282 -17.55 -0.36 1.80
N ALA A 283 -18.15 -0.19 2.99
CA ALA A 283 -18.28 -1.27 3.96
C ALA A 283 -19.65 -1.94 3.89
N TYR A 284 -19.65 -3.26 4.03
CA TYR A 284 -20.85 -4.10 4.06
C TYR A 284 -20.81 -5.03 5.27
N ARG A 285 -21.98 -5.31 5.85
CA ARG A 285 -22.19 -6.44 6.77
C ARG A 285 -22.84 -7.58 6.02
N VAL A 286 -22.35 -8.78 6.24
CA VAL A 286 -22.88 -10.02 5.67
C VAL A 286 -23.31 -10.93 6.82
N ASP A 287 -24.56 -11.33 6.87
CA ASP A 287 -25.07 -12.36 7.79
C ASP A 287 -24.95 -13.73 7.10
N LEU A 288 -24.11 -14.61 7.63
CA LEU A 288 -23.81 -15.91 7.04
C LEU A 288 -24.97 -16.92 7.16
N GLY A 289 -25.87 -16.73 8.14
CA GLY A 289 -27.00 -17.61 8.35
C GLY A 289 -28.14 -17.35 7.36
N THR A 290 -28.38 -16.08 7.03
CA THR A 290 -29.47 -15.65 6.15
C THR A 290 -29.00 -15.28 4.73
N GLY A 291 -27.71 -15.02 4.55
CA GLY A 291 -27.14 -14.49 3.32
C GLY A 291 -27.47 -13.01 3.04
N VAL A 292 -27.99 -12.29 4.04
CA VAL A 292 -28.29 -10.85 3.89
C VAL A 292 -27.01 -10.04 3.83
N VAL A 293 -26.89 -9.21 2.80
CA VAL A 293 -25.81 -8.24 2.59
C VAL A 293 -26.37 -6.83 2.76
N GLN A 294 -25.78 -6.05 3.64
CA GLN A 294 -26.22 -4.69 3.94
C GLN A 294 -25.05 -3.71 3.89
N GLN A 295 -25.14 -2.68 3.05
CA GLN A 295 -24.20 -1.56 3.09
C GLN A 295 -24.31 -0.83 4.42
N VAL A 296 -23.17 -0.52 5.03
CA VAL A 296 -23.07 0.15 6.33
C VAL A 296 -22.04 1.28 6.26
N GLY A 297 -22.20 2.27 7.14
CA GLY A 297 -21.28 3.41 7.20
C GLY A 297 -21.41 4.42 6.05
N PRO A 298 -20.33 5.15 5.72
CA PRO A 298 -20.33 6.20 4.70
C PRO A 298 -20.65 5.66 3.30
N THR A 299 -21.36 6.46 2.50
CA THR A 299 -21.67 6.15 1.09
C THR A 299 -20.83 6.98 0.11
N THR A 300 -19.94 7.83 0.61
CA THR A 300 -19.01 8.69 -0.15
C THR A 300 -17.62 8.61 0.47
N GLY A 301 -16.60 8.98 -0.28
CA GLY A 301 -15.22 8.84 0.14
C GLY A 301 -14.78 7.36 0.19
N THR A 302 -13.74 7.09 0.95
CA THR A 302 -13.09 5.77 1.00
C THR A 302 -12.95 5.31 2.45
N VAL A 303 -13.41 4.09 2.73
CA VAL A 303 -13.14 3.34 3.97
C VAL A 303 -11.85 2.55 3.74
N SER A 304 -10.72 3.07 4.20
CA SER A 304 -9.40 2.45 3.97
C SER A 304 -9.08 1.27 4.91
N GLY A 305 -9.96 1.00 5.88
CA GLY A 305 -9.85 -0.13 6.78
C GLY A 305 -11.07 -0.22 7.68
N ALA A 306 -11.42 -1.44 8.09
CA ALA A 306 -12.52 -1.71 9.02
C ALA A 306 -12.14 -2.85 9.96
N THR A 307 -12.58 -2.79 11.23
CA THR A 307 -12.42 -3.89 12.18
C THR A 307 -13.69 -4.11 13.01
N ALA A 308 -14.09 -5.38 13.14
CA ALA A 308 -15.26 -5.80 13.87
C ALA A 308 -14.95 -5.94 15.35
N ARG A 309 -15.70 -5.25 16.21
CA ARG A 309 -15.49 -5.24 17.67
C ARG A 309 -16.32 -6.31 18.38
N PRO A 310 -15.90 -6.75 19.59
CA PRO A 310 -16.64 -7.78 20.37
C PRO A 310 -18.06 -7.36 20.77
N ASP A 311 -18.31 -6.05 20.91
CA ASP A 311 -19.63 -5.49 21.26
C ASP A 311 -20.56 -5.36 20.03
N GLY A 312 -20.10 -5.80 18.85
CA GLY A 312 -20.83 -5.72 17.59
C GLY A 312 -20.67 -4.37 16.87
N ASP A 313 -19.91 -3.43 17.42
CA ASP A 313 -19.52 -2.21 16.70
C ASP A 313 -18.50 -2.52 15.59
N VAL A 314 -18.30 -1.58 14.69
CA VAL A 314 -17.25 -1.64 13.67
C VAL A 314 -16.54 -0.29 13.65
N TRP A 315 -15.23 -0.34 13.82
CA TRP A 315 -14.40 0.84 13.63
C TRP A 315 -13.88 0.88 12.21
N THR A 316 -13.80 2.08 11.67
CA THR A 316 -13.36 2.31 10.29
C THR A 316 -12.39 3.48 10.23
N THR A 317 -11.45 3.41 9.32
CA THR A 317 -10.67 4.58 8.87
C THR A 317 -11.31 5.12 7.61
N TRP A 318 -11.74 6.37 7.62
CA TRP A 318 -12.43 6.99 6.49
C TRP A 318 -11.82 8.35 6.15
N SER A 319 -11.76 8.64 4.86
CA SER A 319 -11.44 9.96 4.31
C SER A 319 -12.21 10.21 3.00
N SER A 320 -12.18 11.45 2.52
CA SER A 320 -12.51 11.79 1.13
C SER A 320 -11.43 12.71 0.58
N SER A 321 -11.44 12.97 -0.71
CA SER A 321 -10.51 13.95 -1.32
C SER A 321 -10.50 15.29 -0.62
N ALA A 322 -11.66 15.72 -0.11
CA ALA A 322 -11.83 16.98 0.61
C ALA A 322 -11.52 16.89 2.12
N GLN A 323 -11.63 15.71 2.74
CA GLN A 323 -11.57 15.55 4.20
C GLN A 323 -10.47 14.58 4.64
N PRO A 324 -9.60 14.99 5.59
CA PRO A 324 -8.55 14.13 6.14
C PRO A 324 -9.09 12.86 6.82
N SER A 325 -8.23 11.86 6.93
CA SER A 325 -8.52 10.58 7.56
C SER A 325 -8.87 10.74 9.05
N THR A 326 -9.84 9.95 9.49
CA THR A 326 -10.26 9.83 10.89
C THR A 326 -10.71 8.41 11.18
N VAL A 327 -10.51 7.96 12.42
CA VAL A 327 -11.07 6.70 12.92
C VAL A 327 -12.49 6.95 13.41
N ARG A 328 -13.47 6.19 12.91
CA ARG A 328 -14.90 6.41 13.14
C ARG A 328 -15.64 5.11 13.42
N ARG A 329 -16.78 5.23 14.06
CA ARG A 329 -17.85 4.21 14.03
C ARG A 329 -18.61 4.28 12.71
N LEU A 330 -19.40 3.25 12.41
CA LEU A 330 -20.25 3.22 11.22
C LEU A 330 -21.29 4.34 11.19
N ASP A 331 -21.74 4.83 12.35
CA ASP A 331 -22.68 5.96 12.45
C ASP A 331 -22.02 7.34 12.18
N GLY A 332 -20.72 7.36 11.91
CA GLY A 332 -19.93 8.57 11.65
C GLY A 332 -19.34 9.22 12.91
N THR A 333 -19.60 8.69 14.10
CA THR A 333 -18.98 9.15 15.35
C THR A 333 -17.48 8.99 15.28
N VAL A 334 -16.73 10.10 15.41
CA VAL A 334 -15.26 10.07 15.42
C VAL A 334 -14.77 9.55 16.76
N LEU A 335 -13.98 8.48 16.72
CA LEU A 335 -13.36 7.84 17.87
C LEU A 335 -11.96 8.40 18.16
N LEU A 336 -11.18 8.54 17.12
CA LEU A 336 -9.79 8.96 17.23
C LEU A 336 -9.41 9.85 16.05
N ARG A 337 -8.68 10.92 16.36
CA ARG A 337 -8.07 11.82 15.38
C ARG A 337 -6.55 11.77 15.54
N ALA A 338 -5.84 12.00 14.47
CA ALA A 338 -4.42 12.22 14.57
C ALA A 338 -4.12 13.37 15.54
N PRO A 339 -3.08 13.26 16.38
CA PRO A 339 -2.63 14.34 17.23
C PRO A 339 -2.18 15.57 16.42
N GLY A 340 -2.35 16.76 17.00
CA GLY A 340 -1.92 18.02 16.39
C GLY A 340 -3.01 18.74 15.59
N GLU A 341 -2.60 19.64 14.70
CA GLU A 341 -3.53 20.40 13.87
C GLU A 341 -4.06 19.54 12.72
N ALA A 342 -5.38 19.60 12.50
CA ALA A 342 -6.00 18.89 11.38
C ALA A 342 -5.59 19.54 10.05
N ALA A 343 -5.45 18.71 9.01
CA ALA A 343 -5.21 19.23 7.66
C ALA A 343 -6.37 20.14 7.23
N PRO A 344 -6.09 21.28 6.58
CA PRO A 344 -7.14 22.08 5.94
C PRO A 344 -7.92 21.22 4.93
N PRO A 345 -9.25 21.40 4.80
CA PRO A 345 -10.06 20.74 3.78
C PRO A 345 -9.56 21.08 2.37
N SER A 346 -9.72 20.15 1.42
CA SER A 346 -9.42 20.38 0.00
C SER A 346 -10.70 20.35 -0.84
N VAL A 347 -10.56 20.15 -2.15
CA VAL A 347 -11.67 20.05 -3.08
C VAL A 347 -12.11 18.59 -3.25
N ASP A 348 -13.40 18.41 -3.54
CA ASP A 348 -13.93 17.09 -3.92
C ASP A 348 -13.42 16.67 -5.31
N VAL A 349 -13.30 15.37 -5.52
CA VAL A 349 -13.01 14.81 -6.85
C VAL A 349 -14.26 14.82 -7.73
N GLN A 350 -14.00 14.86 -9.04
CA GLN A 350 -14.99 14.60 -10.09
C GLN A 350 -14.58 13.32 -10.82
N ASP A 351 -15.53 12.39 -10.99
CA ASP A 351 -15.31 11.20 -11.79
C ASP A 351 -15.25 11.55 -13.28
N VAL A 352 -14.21 11.09 -13.95
CA VAL A 352 -14.01 11.24 -15.38
C VAL A 352 -13.90 9.85 -16.00
N TRP A 353 -14.71 9.57 -17.00
CA TRP A 353 -14.68 8.33 -17.74
C TRP A 353 -14.33 8.59 -19.19
N VAL A 354 -13.26 7.95 -19.67
CA VAL A 354 -12.72 8.14 -21.01
C VAL A 354 -12.69 6.83 -21.76
N ASP A 355 -13.08 6.85 -23.03
CA ASP A 355 -12.91 5.67 -23.91
C ASP A 355 -11.42 5.59 -24.29
N GLY A 356 -10.72 4.60 -23.72
CA GLY A 356 -9.32 4.29 -23.98
C GLY A 356 -9.15 3.10 -24.92
N PRO A 357 -7.91 2.79 -25.33
CA PRO A 357 -7.62 1.68 -26.25
C PRO A 357 -8.02 0.30 -25.73
N GLY A 358 -7.96 0.10 -24.39
CA GLY A 358 -8.29 -1.17 -23.73
C GLY A 358 -9.70 -1.22 -23.14
N GLY A 359 -10.47 -0.15 -23.20
CA GLY A 359 -11.79 -0.02 -22.58
C GLY A 359 -12.02 1.34 -21.94
N ARG A 360 -13.03 1.45 -21.08
CA ARG A 360 -13.29 2.71 -20.37
C ARG A 360 -12.33 2.91 -19.22
N VAL A 361 -11.56 3.98 -19.27
CA VAL A 361 -10.61 4.39 -18.22
C VAL A 361 -11.32 5.31 -17.23
N HIS A 362 -11.23 4.99 -15.94
CA HIS A 362 -11.72 5.84 -14.86
C HIS A 362 -10.59 6.73 -14.35
N ALA A 363 -10.87 8.01 -14.14
CA ALA A 363 -9.95 8.95 -13.54
C ALA A 363 -10.67 9.88 -12.55
N LEU A 364 -9.90 10.38 -11.58
CA LEU A 364 -10.38 11.31 -10.54
C LEU A 364 -9.77 12.69 -10.79
N LEU A 365 -10.60 13.67 -11.13
CA LEU A 365 -10.18 15.04 -11.44
C LEU A 365 -10.43 15.97 -10.26
N ARG A 366 -9.43 16.78 -9.92
CA ARG A 366 -9.53 17.94 -9.00
C ARG A 366 -9.17 19.21 -9.74
N THR A 367 -9.94 20.26 -9.56
CA THR A 367 -9.66 21.57 -10.18
C THR A 367 -9.57 22.66 -9.12
N PRO A 368 -8.74 23.69 -9.31
CA PRO A 368 -8.64 24.82 -8.39
C PRO A 368 -9.98 25.54 -8.24
N ALA A 369 -10.40 25.79 -6.99
CA ALA A 369 -11.64 26.52 -6.71
C ALA A 369 -11.54 27.99 -7.13
N GLY A 370 -12.64 28.54 -7.64
CA GLY A 370 -12.75 29.98 -7.94
C GLY A 370 -12.00 30.46 -9.19
N SER A 371 -11.45 29.55 -10.01
CA SER A 371 -10.81 29.86 -11.29
C SER A 371 -11.40 29.00 -12.41
N THR A 372 -11.11 29.37 -13.65
CA THR A 372 -11.55 28.63 -14.85
C THR A 372 -10.35 28.21 -15.67
N GLY A 373 -10.41 26.99 -16.23
CA GLY A 373 -9.36 26.46 -17.11
C GLY A 373 -9.21 27.21 -18.45
N PRO A 374 -8.28 26.76 -19.31
CA PRO A 374 -7.45 25.57 -19.10
C PRO A 374 -6.35 25.79 -18.05
N TRP A 375 -6.18 24.80 -17.16
CA TRP A 375 -5.17 24.85 -16.12
C TRP A 375 -3.87 24.12 -16.51
N PRO A 376 -2.70 24.53 -15.96
CA PRO A 376 -1.58 23.59 -15.88
C PRO A 376 -2.06 22.35 -15.13
N THR A 377 -1.71 21.17 -15.62
CA THR A 377 -2.33 19.93 -15.14
C THR A 377 -1.26 18.90 -14.77
N VAL A 378 -1.32 18.40 -13.53
CA VAL A 378 -0.57 17.23 -13.10
C VAL A 378 -1.40 15.99 -13.43
N VAL A 379 -0.86 15.14 -14.29
CA VAL A 379 -1.38 13.80 -14.54
C VAL A 379 -0.63 12.86 -13.60
N GLU A 380 -1.27 12.50 -12.51
CA GLU A 380 -0.73 11.62 -11.49
C GLU A 380 -1.03 10.17 -11.86
N VAL A 381 -0.02 9.34 -11.77
CA VAL A 381 -0.10 7.89 -12.00
C VAL A 381 0.36 7.16 -10.75
N HIS A 382 -0.49 6.27 -10.22
CA HIS A 382 -0.23 5.56 -8.98
C HIS A 382 0.90 4.53 -9.11
N GLY A 383 1.47 4.14 -7.98
CA GLY A 383 2.39 3.02 -7.85
C GLY A 383 1.66 1.68 -7.74
N GLY A 384 2.40 0.62 -7.53
CA GLY A 384 1.90 -0.74 -7.37
C GLY A 384 2.61 -1.71 -8.29
N PRO A 385 2.10 -2.09 -9.46
CA PRO A 385 0.90 -1.61 -10.20
C PRO A 385 -0.44 -2.05 -9.61
N THR A 386 -0.46 -3.12 -8.81
CA THR A 386 -1.67 -3.72 -8.19
C THR A 386 -2.19 -2.80 -7.07
N ALA A 387 -2.73 -1.66 -7.46
CA ALA A 387 -3.32 -0.62 -6.62
C ALA A 387 -4.30 0.20 -7.45
N HIS A 388 -4.96 1.18 -6.87
CA HIS A 388 -5.76 2.17 -7.58
C HIS A 388 -5.86 3.47 -6.80
N ASP A 389 -6.14 4.55 -7.49
CA ASP A 389 -6.46 5.83 -6.87
C ASP A 389 -7.93 5.88 -6.46
N THR A 390 -8.18 6.39 -5.25
CA THR A 390 -9.51 6.46 -4.65
C THR A 390 -9.89 7.87 -4.26
N ASP A 391 -11.19 8.09 -3.99
CA ASP A 391 -11.69 9.32 -3.35
C ASP A 391 -11.22 9.36 -1.88
N ALA A 392 -9.93 9.62 -1.68
CA ALA A 392 -9.29 9.74 -0.38
C ALA A 392 -8.46 11.02 -0.28
N PHE A 393 -8.23 11.49 0.95
CA PHE A 393 -7.41 12.68 1.19
C PHE A 393 -5.94 12.39 0.88
N ARG A 394 -5.41 13.13 -0.07
CA ARG A 394 -4.00 13.05 -0.47
C ARG A 394 -3.37 14.44 -0.41
N PRO A 395 -2.48 14.71 0.58
CA PRO A 395 -1.80 16.01 0.70
C PRO A 395 -1.07 16.42 -0.58
N TYR A 396 -0.50 15.46 -1.31
CA TYR A 396 0.18 15.67 -2.58
C TYR A 396 -0.74 16.30 -3.64
N CYS A 397 -1.87 15.67 -3.93
CA CYS A 397 -2.83 16.19 -4.89
C CYS A 397 -3.40 17.55 -4.46
N ALA A 398 -3.71 17.68 -3.15
CA ALA A 398 -4.24 18.93 -2.59
C ALA A 398 -3.22 20.07 -2.70
N ALA A 399 -1.93 19.81 -2.57
CA ALA A 399 -0.87 20.80 -2.70
C ALA A 399 -0.79 21.36 -4.13
N TRP A 400 -0.86 20.51 -5.15
CA TRP A 400 -0.90 20.98 -6.54
C TRP A 400 -2.15 21.83 -6.83
N VAL A 401 -3.32 21.44 -6.27
CA VAL A 401 -4.54 22.23 -6.41
C VAL A 401 -4.40 23.60 -5.73
N ASP A 402 -3.80 23.67 -4.52
CA ASP A 402 -3.52 24.93 -3.82
C ASP A 402 -2.60 25.85 -4.62
N GLU A 403 -1.69 25.28 -5.43
CA GLU A 403 -0.76 26.01 -6.31
C GLU A 403 -1.33 26.32 -7.71
N GLY A 404 -2.62 26.07 -7.90
CA GLY A 404 -3.35 26.46 -9.11
C GLY A 404 -3.32 25.45 -10.25
N PHE A 405 -2.93 24.20 -10.01
CA PHE A 405 -2.95 23.13 -10.98
C PHE A 405 -4.26 22.33 -10.90
N ALA A 406 -4.76 21.88 -12.05
CA ALA A 406 -5.64 20.73 -12.06
C ALA A 406 -4.82 19.46 -11.77
N VAL A 407 -5.44 18.48 -11.09
CA VAL A 407 -4.81 17.17 -10.84
C VAL A 407 -5.75 16.09 -11.32
N VAL A 408 -5.28 15.20 -12.18
CA VAL A 408 -6.01 14.02 -12.59
C VAL A 408 -5.24 12.76 -12.20
N GLN A 409 -5.91 11.88 -11.45
CA GLN A 409 -5.41 10.57 -11.07
C GLN A 409 -6.04 9.52 -11.98
N VAL A 410 -5.23 8.68 -12.62
CA VAL A 410 -5.68 7.77 -13.67
C VAL A 410 -5.64 6.33 -13.20
N ASN A 411 -6.79 5.65 -13.14
CA ASN A 411 -6.88 4.22 -12.91
C ASN A 411 -6.73 3.47 -14.25
N TYR A 412 -5.50 3.37 -14.71
CA TYR A 412 -5.08 2.75 -15.96
C TYR A 412 -5.20 1.21 -15.92
N ARG A 413 -5.08 0.52 -17.06
CA ARG A 413 -4.94 -0.96 -17.10
C ARG A 413 -3.77 -1.40 -16.22
N GLY A 414 -4.01 -2.27 -15.26
CA GLY A 414 -3.12 -2.62 -14.15
C GLY A 414 -3.74 -2.31 -12.80
N SER A 415 -4.67 -1.33 -12.74
CA SER A 415 -5.34 -0.95 -11.50
C SER A 415 -6.30 -2.02 -11.00
N THR A 416 -6.40 -2.17 -9.65
CA THR A 416 -7.43 -2.94 -8.95
C THR A 416 -8.76 -2.18 -8.89
N GLY A 417 -9.85 -2.83 -8.47
CA GLY A 417 -11.17 -2.22 -8.36
C GLY A 417 -12.01 -2.29 -9.64
N TYR A 418 -11.45 -2.90 -10.72
CA TYR A 418 -12.07 -2.98 -12.05
C TYR A 418 -12.09 -4.41 -12.63
N GLY A 419 -11.80 -5.42 -11.81
CA GLY A 419 -11.75 -6.84 -12.16
C GLY A 419 -10.37 -7.31 -12.64
N SER A 420 -10.13 -8.63 -12.52
CA SER A 420 -8.83 -9.26 -12.83
C SER A 420 -8.39 -9.01 -14.27
N ALA A 421 -9.32 -9.02 -15.24
CA ALA A 421 -8.97 -8.75 -16.65
C ALA A 421 -8.42 -7.33 -16.89
N TRP A 422 -8.86 -6.33 -16.12
CA TRP A 422 -8.31 -4.97 -16.18
C TRP A 422 -6.94 -4.91 -15.50
N ARG A 423 -6.83 -5.53 -14.32
CA ARG A 423 -5.59 -5.62 -13.54
C ARG A 423 -4.46 -6.29 -14.34
N ASP A 424 -4.74 -7.41 -14.98
CA ASP A 424 -3.72 -8.22 -15.65
C ASP A 424 -3.47 -7.81 -17.11
N ALA A 425 -4.25 -6.86 -17.64
CA ALA A 425 -4.08 -6.37 -19.02
C ALA A 425 -2.70 -5.74 -19.28
N LEU A 426 -2.01 -5.24 -18.25
CA LEU A 426 -0.67 -4.67 -18.36
C LEU A 426 0.40 -5.69 -18.83
N GLU A 427 0.20 -6.99 -18.62
CA GLU A 427 1.12 -8.05 -19.07
C GLU A 427 1.30 -8.10 -20.59
N ALA A 428 0.35 -7.55 -21.35
CA ALA A 428 0.44 -7.50 -22.80
C ALA A 428 1.68 -6.73 -23.26
N ARG A 429 2.00 -5.60 -22.59
CA ARG A 429 3.21 -4.80 -22.81
C ARG A 429 3.40 -3.83 -21.65
N VAL A 430 4.11 -4.29 -20.63
CA VAL A 430 4.31 -3.60 -19.35
C VAL A 430 4.78 -2.16 -19.53
N GLY A 431 4.09 -1.21 -18.91
CA GLY A 431 4.32 0.22 -18.95
C GLY A 431 3.71 0.93 -20.16
N HIS A 432 3.61 0.26 -21.29
CA HIS A 432 3.11 0.89 -22.52
C HIS A 432 1.58 0.91 -22.58
N VAL A 433 0.89 -0.17 -22.18
CA VAL A 433 -0.58 -0.20 -22.18
C VAL A 433 -1.15 0.76 -21.14
N GLU A 434 -0.48 0.93 -20.01
CA GLU A 434 -0.84 1.90 -18.98
C GLU A 434 -0.70 3.34 -19.52
N LEU A 435 0.41 3.63 -20.19
CA LEU A 435 0.67 4.95 -20.78
C LEU A 435 -0.27 5.30 -21.95
N GLU A 436 -0.81 4.31 -22.66
CA GLU A 436 -1.89 4.54 -23.63
C GLU A 436 -3.15 5.07 -22.96
N ASP A 437 -3.54 4.50 -21.82
CA ASP A 437 -4.71 4.94 -21.05
C ASP A 437 -4.48 6.33 -20.44
N VAL A 438 -3.30 6.57 -19.87
CA VAL A 438 -2.88 7.87 -19.34
C VAL A 438 -2.93 8.95 -20.42
N ALA A 439 -2.44 8.64 -21.62
CA ALA A 439 -2.47 9.55 -22.76
C ALA A 439 -3.91 9.86 -23.20
N ALA A 440 -4.79 8.84 -23.24
CA ALA A 440 -6.20 9.04 -23.60
C ALA A 440 -6.93 9.98 -22.63
N VAL A 441 -6.67 9.85 -21.32
CA VAL A 441 -7.23 10.76 -20.30
C VAL A 441 -6.68 12.18 -20.47
N ALA A 442 -5.38 12.33 -20.67
CA ALA A 442 -4.77 13.65 -20.89
C ALA A 442 -5.35 14.34 -22.14
N ASP A 443 -5.46 13.62 -23.27
CA ASP A 443 -6.06 14.12 -24.51
C ASP A 443 -7.53 14.52 -24.33
N HIS A 444 -8.29 13.73 -23.60
CA HIS A 444 -9.67 14.05 -23.27
C HIS A 444 -9.78 15.38 -22.51
N LEU A 445 -8.97 15.58 -21.46
CA LEU A 445 -8.99 16.82 -20.67
C LEU A 445 -8.57 18.04 -21.48
N VAL A 446 -7.60 17.89 -22.38
CA VAL A 446 -7.22 18.95 -23.34
C VAL A 446 -8.37 19.27 -24.28
N ALA A 447 -9.02 18.27 -24.86
CA ALA A 447 -10.14 18.46 -25.77
C ALA A 447 -11.36 19.12 -25.09
N GLN A 448 -11.56 18.87 -23.78
CA GLN A 448 -12.60 19.52 -22.97
C GLN A 448 -12.22 20.95 -22.52
N GLY A 449 -11.01 21.42 -22.81
CA GLY A 449 -10.53 22.74 -22.35
C GLY A 449 -10.25 22.81 -20.85
N VAL A 450 -10.08 21.68 -20.20
CA VAL A 450 -9.70 21.55 -18.78
C VAL A 450 -8.20 21.71 -18.62
N ALA A 451 -7.42 20.97 -19.39
CA ALA A 451 -5.96 20.96 -19.34
C ALA A 451 -5.34 21.82 -20.46
N ASP A 452 -4.29 22.56 -20.12
CA ASP A 452 -3.45 23.26 -21.08
C ASP A 452 -2.44 22.29 -21.71
N PRO A 453 -2.52 22.03 -23.02
CA PRO A 453 -1.66 21.05 -23.69
C PRO A 453 -0.16 21.37 -23.61
N SER A 454 0.20 22.64 -23.39
CA SER A 454 1.61 23.06 -23.24
C SER A 454 2.13 22.92 -21.82
N ARG A 455 1.26 22.63 -20.84
CA ARG A 455 1.57 22.60 -19.41
C ARG A 455 1.10 21.32 -18.73
N LEU A 456 1.33 20.17 -19.39
CA LEU A 456 1.07 18.84 -18.83
C LEU A 456 2.30 18.33 -18.07
N VAL A 457 2.14 18.03 -16.81
CA VAL A 457 3.15 17.42 -15.95
C VAL A 457 2.78 15.96 -15.74
N LEU A 458 3.67 15.01 -16.07
CA LEU A 458 3.51 13.61 -15.72
C LEU A 458 4.21 13.35 -14.39
N ALA A 459 3.49 12.82 -13.41
CA ALA A 459 4.01 12.63 -12.06
C ALA A 459 3.59 11.28 -11.48
N GLY A 460 4.47 10.64 -10.72
CA GLY A 460 4.15 9.42 -9.99
C GLY A 460 5.34 8.89 -9.20
N ALA A 461 5.08 7.95 -8.29
CA ALA A 461 6.10 7.33 -7.46
C ALA A 461 6.10 5.81 -7.62
N SER A 462 7.25 5.16 -7.39
CA SER A 462 7.42 3.71 -7.55
C SER A 462 7.07 3.27 -8.98
N TRP A 463 6.10 2.39 -9.15
CA TRP A 463 5.55 2.05 -10.48
C TRP A 463 5.10 3.30 -11.25
N GLY A 464 4.47 4.27 -10.58
CA GLY A 464 4.12 5.55 -11.20
C GLY A 464 5.35 6.38 -11.61
N GLY A 465 6.43 6.30 -10.85
CA GLY A 465 7.73 6.87 -11.22
C GLY A 465 8.34 6.19 -12.45
N PHE A 466 8.24 4.88 -12.53
CA PHE A 466 8.58 4.09 -13.72
C PHE A 466 7.78 4.57 -14.95
N LEU A 467 6.45 4.64 -14.82
CA LEU A 467 5.58 5.14 -15.90
C LEU A 467 5.91 6.58 -16.30
N THR A 468 6.30 7.42 -15.34
CA THR A 468 6.74 8.79 -15.60
C THR A 468 7.99 8.81 -16.48
N LEU A 469 9.04 8.06 -16.12
CA LEU A 469 10.28 8.02 -16.90
C LEU A 469 10.07 7.36 -18.27
N LEU A 470 9.27 6.29 -18.33
CA LEU A 470 8.93 5.65 -19.60
C LEU A 470 8.09 6.60 -20.49
N GLY A 471 7.13 7.30 -19.90
CA GLY A 471 6.24 8.23 -20.61
C GLY A 471 6.97 9.42 -21.23
N VAL A 472 7.89 10.05 -20.51
CA VAL A 472 8.70 11.16 -21.08
C VAL A 472 9.65 10.69 -22.18
N GLY A 473 10.03 9.41 -22.19
CA GLY A 473 10.86 8.80 -23.23
C GLY A 473 10.08 8.35 -24.46
N THR A 474 8.91 7.72 -24.26
CA THR A 474 8.08 7.14 -25.34
C THR A 474 7.08 8.13 -25.95
N GLN A 475 6.71 9.18 -25.19
CA GLN A 475 5.75 10.22 -25.58
C GLN A 475 6.34 11.63 -25.41
N PRO A 476 7.56 11.93 -25.96
CA PRO A 476 8.35 13.12 -25.61
C PRO A 476 7.70 14.45 -25.98
N GLN A 477 6.69 14.46 -26.86
CA GLN A 477 6.01 15.69 -27.30
C GLN A 477 4.78 16.03 -26.42
N ARG A 478 4.39 15.13 -25.52
CA ARG A 478 3.19 15.30 -24.70
C ARG A 478 3.48 16.03 -23.39
N TRP A 479 4.59 15.70 -22.75
CA TRP A 479 4.88 16.10 -21.38
C TRP A 479 5.81 17.31 -21.33
N ALA A 480 5.37 18.35 -20.63
CA ALA A 480 6.19 19.55 -20.41
C ALA A 480 7.24 19.31 -19.30
N VAL A 481 6.93 18.48 -18.30
CA VAL A 481 7.80 18.12 -17.17
C VAL A 481 7.49 16.69 -16.73
N GLY A 482 8.51 15.94 -16.29
CA GLY A 482 8.38 14.66 -15.62
C GLY A 482 8.85 14.72 -14.16
N LEU A 483 8.01 14.23 -13.20
CA LEU A 483 8.32 14.12 -11.78
C LEU A 483 8.29 12.66 -11.37
N ALA A 484 9.44 12.02 -11.21
CA ALA A 484 9.56 10.61 -10.92
C ALA A 484 10.08 10.37 -9.49
N GLY A 485 9.20 9.92 -8.60
CA GLY A 485 9.57 9.51 -7.25
C GLY A 485 9.98 8.03 -7.22
N VAL A 486 11.13 7.71 -6.64
CA VAL A 486 11.64 6.34 -6.42
C VAL A 486 11.34 5.38 -7.58
N PRO A 487 11.72 5.73 -8.82
CA PRO A 487 11.31 5.02 -10.02
C PRO A 487 12.12 3.75 -10.28
N VAL A 488 11.54 2.80 -11.04
CA VAL A 488 12.34 1.85 -11.82
C VAL A 488 12.73 2.55 -13.13
N ALA A 489 14.02 2.72 -13.38
CA ALA A 489 14.57 3.44 -14.52
C ALA A 489 15.38 2.54 -15.48
N ASP A 490 15.96 1.45 -14.96
CA ASP A 490 16.68 0.39 -15.65
C ASP A 490 16.32 -0.95 -15.04
N TYR A 491 15.38 -1.67 -15.66
CA TYR A 491 14.81 -2.90 -15.11
C TYR A 491 15.82 -4.02 -14.91
N VAL A 492 16.84 -4.12 -15.78
CA VAL A 492 17.86 -5.17 -15.64
C VAL A 492 18.71 -4.94 -14.40
N ALA A 493 19.15 -3.69 -14.21
CA ALA A 493 19.94 -3.33 -13.03
C ALA A 493 19.08 -3.33 -11.74
N ALA A 494 17.77 -2.99 -11.83
CA ALA A 494 16.85 -3.10 -10.72
C ALA A 494 16.71 -4.55 -10.26
N TYR A 495 16.41 -5.47 -11.17
CA TYR A 495 16.26 -6.90 -10.89
C TYR A 495 17.50 -7.53 -10.23
N GLU A 496 18.70 -7.06 -10.60
CA GLU A 496 19.94 -7.56 -9.97
C GLU A 496 20.05 -7.18 -8.49
N ASP A 497 19.57 -5.99 -8.11
CA ASP A 497 19.83 -5.36 -6.81
C ASP A 497 18.61 -5.33 -5.87
N GLU A 498 17.39 -5.56 -6.36
CA GLU A 498 16.16 -5.49 -5.55
C GLU A 498 15.98 -6.73 -4.65
N MET A 499 15.13 -6.57 -3.65
CA MET A 499 14.78 -7.65 -2.72
C MET A 499 14.09 -8.84 -3.43
N GLU A 500 14.27 -10.06 -2.91
CA GLU A 500 13.80 -11.31 -3.56
C GLU A 500 12.30 -11.32 -3.84
N GLY A 501 11.48 -10.74 -2.96
CA GLY A 501 10.02 -10.63 -3.19
C GLY A 501 9.68 -9.85 -4.47
N LEU A 502 10.47 -8.81 -4.82
CA LEU A 502 10.28 -8.07 -6.07
C LEU A 502 10.83 -8.82 -7.27
N LYS A 503 11.94 -9.53 -7.14
CA LYS A 503 12.41 -10.45 -8.20
C LYS A 503 11.37 -11.50 -8.56
N ALA A 504 10.67 -12.05 -7.55
CA ALA A 504 9.56 -12.99 -7.76
C ALA A 504 8.38 -12.32 -8.48
N PHE A 505 8.03 -11.09 -8.08
CA PHE A 505 7.01 -10.30 -8.74
C PHE A 505 7.34 -10.03 -10.22
N ASP A 506 8.58 -9.60 -10.50
CA ASP A 506 9.04 -9.32 -11.86
C ASP A 506 9.04 -10.57 -12.72
N ARG A 507 9.51 -11.73 -12.20
CA ARG A 507 9.43 -13.00 -12.92
C ARG A 507 8.00 -13.38 -13.28
N SER A 508 7.06 -13.20 -12.36
CA SER A 508 5.64 -13.42 -12.60
C SER A 508 5.11 -12.48 -13.69
N LEU A 509 5.41 -11.18 -13.58
CA LEU A 509 4.91 -10.14 -14.48
C LEU A 509 5.44 -10.29 -15.93
N PHE A 510 6.73 -10.50 -16.09
CA PHE A 510 7.38 -10.61 -17.39
C PHE A 510 7.33 -12.05 -17.97
N GLY A 511 7.00 -13.04 -17.13
CA GLY A 511 6.99 -14.45 -17.49
C GLY A 511 8.40 -15.06 -17.52
N GLY A 512 9.33 -14.54 -16.74
CA GLY A 512 10.69 -15.03 -16.58
C GLY A 512 11.68 -13.95 -16.15
N SER A 513 12.93 -14.35 -15.85
CA SER A 513 14.02 -13.43 -15.48
C SER A 513 14.53 -12.64 -16.70
N PRO A 514 15.36 -11.58 -16.49
CA PRO A 514 15.98 -10.83 -17.59
C PRO A 514 16.79 -11.69 -18.56
N GLU A 515 17.40 -12.79 -18.11
CA GLU A 515 18.13 -13.72 -18.98
C GLU A 515 17.18 -14.58 -19.84
N GLN A 516 15.98 -14.87 -19.33
CA GLN A 516 14.99 -15.72 -20.02
C GLN A 516 14.16 -14.93 -21.04
N VAL A 517 13.83 -13.68 -20.71
CA VAL A 517 12.98 -12.81 -21.53
C VAL A 517 13.57 -11.39 -21.72
N PRO A 518 14.83 -11.27 -22.20
CA PRO A 518 15.57 -9.99 -22.22
C PRO A 518 14.86 -8.88 -22.99
N ASP A 519 14.16 -9.22 -24.07
CA ASP A 519 13.47 -8.23 -24.92
C ASP A 519 12.31 -7.54 -24.17
N LYS A 520 11.62 -8.25 -23.27
CA LYS A 520 10.53 -7.67 -22.48
C LYS A 520 11.06 -6.67 -21.45
N TYR A 521 12.14 -7.03 -20.75
CA TYR A 521 12.79 -6.11 -19.80
C TYR A 521 13.35 -4.89 -20.50
N ALA A 522 13.98 -5.05 -21.66
CA ALA A 522 14.50 -3.93 -22.45
C ALA A 522 13.38 -3.02 -22.98
N ASP A 523 12.27 -3.57 -23.47
CA ASP A 523 11.13 -2.79 -23.98
C ASP A 523 10.44 -1.99 -22.86
N SER A 524 10.36 -2.53 -21.66
CA SER A 524 9.77 -1.86 -20.50
C SER A 524 10.74 -0.91 -19.78
N SER A 525 12.04 -0.96 -20.07
CA SER A 525 13.06 -0.20 -19.35
C SER A 525 13.13 1.26 -19.81
N PRO A 526 12.86 2.28 -18.95
CA PRO A 526 12.94 3.68 -19.32
C PRO A 526 14.28 4.11 -19.94
N ILE A 527 15.40 3.51 -19.48
CA ILE A 527 16.74 3.79 -20.00
C ILE A 527 16.87 3.48 -21.49
N THR A 528 16.06 2.58 -22.04
CA THR A 528 16.00 2.27 -23.48
C THR A 528 15.58 3.48 -24.31
N TYR A 529 14.72 4.32 -23.74
CA TYR A 529 14.13 5.48 -24.44
C TYR A 529 14.73 6.83 -24.00
N VAL A 530 15.77 6.80 -23.17
CA VAL A 530 16.39 8.02 -22.62
C VAL A 530 16.84 9.00 -23.70
N ASP A 531 17.21 8.50 -24.87
CA ASP A 531 17.66 9.34 -26.00
C ASP A 531 16.53 10.17 -26.64
N ALA A 532 15.28 9.85 -26.41
CA ALA A 532 14.13 10.61 -26.90
C ALA A 532 13.59 11.64 -25.89
N VAL A 533 14.05 11.61 -24.63
CA VAL A 533 13.57 12.52 -23.57
C VAL A 533 13.90 13.97 -23.93
N THR A 534 12.89 14.83 -24.00
CA THR A 534 13.01 16.27 -24.25
C THR A 534 12.52 17.11 -23.07
N ALA A 535 11.59 16.59 -22.28
CA ALA A 535 11.07 17.25 -21.09
C ALA A 535 12.13 17.33 -20.00
N PRO A 536 12.20 18.41 -19.21
CA PRO A 536 12.90 18.43 -17.93
C PRO A 536 12.39 17.33 -17.01
N VAL A 537 13.31 16.61 -16.33
CA VAL A 537 13.00 15.50 -15.45
C VAL A 537 13.55 15.74 -14.05
N LEU A 538 12.70 15.60 -13.03
CA LEU A 538 13.13 15.53 -11.64
C LEU A 538 12.96 14.09 -11.14
N VAL A 539 14.01 13.58 -10.48
CA VAL A 539 13.96 12.28 -9.80
C VAL A 539 14.12 12.48 -8.30
N LEU A 540 13.20 11.92 -7.50
CA LEU A 540 13.37 11.77 -6.05
C LEU A 540 13.83 10.34 -5.78
N ALA A 541 14.87 10.15 -4.95
CA ALA A 541 15.46 8.82 -4.73
C ALA A 541 15.82 8.60 -3.25
N GLY A 542 15.31 7.53 -2.67
CA GLY A 542 15.74 7.03 -1.37
C GLY A 542 17.08 6.33 -1.45
N ARG A 543 18.00 6.62 -0.52
CA ARG A 543 19.35 6.01 -0.54
C ARG A 543 19.34 4.55 -0.10
N ASN A 544 18.36 4.18 0.74
CA ASN A 544 18.24 2.87 1.34
C ASN A 544 17.04 2.10 0.78
N ASP A 545 16.58 2.44 -0.42
CA ASP A 545 15.41 1.83 -1.04
C ASP A 545 15.72 0.41 -1.54
N PRO A 546 15.15 -0.66 -0.92
CA PRO A 546 15.38 -2.04 -1.35
C PRO A 546 14.46 -2.45 -2.50
N ARG A 547 13.43 -1.65 -2.79
CA ARG A 547 12.45 -1.90 -3.85
C ARG A 547 12.87 -1.32 -5.19
N CYS A 548 13.45 -0.09 -5.15
CA CYS A 548 13.96 0.60 -6.32
C CYS A 548 15.41 1.06 -6.06
N PRO A 549 16.36 0.13 -6.04
CA PRO A 549 17.76 0.40 -5.63
C PRO A 549 18.41 1.51 -6.45
N ILE A 550 19.26 2.29 -5.80
CA ILE A 550 19.79 3.56 -6.34
C ILE A 550 20.60 3.41 -7.65
N ARG A 551 21.30 2.29 -7.85
CA ARG A 551 22.21 2.07 -9.01
C ARG A 551 21.47 2.20 -10.35
N GLN A 552 20.30 1.63 -10.48
CA GLN A 552 19.51 1.67 -11.71
C GLN A 552 19.00 3.10 -12.03
N ILE A 553 18.75 3.92 -11.00
CA ILE A 553 18.44 5.35 -11.16
C ILE A 553 19.68 6.09 -11.63
N ASP A 554 20.84 5.83 -11.06
CA ASP A 554 22.10 6.48 -11.44
C ASP A 554 22.48 6.18 -12.91
N ASN A 555 22.29 4.94 -13.38
CA ASN A 555 22.47 4.57 -14.78
C ASN A 555 21.64 5.47 -15.73
N TYR A 556 20.39 5.70 -15.40
CA TYR A 556 19.49 6.55 -16.21
C TYR A 556 19.92 8.02 -16.17
N LEU A 557 20.26 8.56 -15.01
CA LEU A 557 20.71 9.94 -14.83
C LEU A 557 22.03 10.22 -15.56
N GLU A 558 22.97 9.28 -15.54
CA GLU A 558 24.23 9.39 -16.30
C GLU A 558 23.97 9.48 -17.81
N ARG A 559 23.00 8.72 -18.33
CA ARG A 559 22.59 8.80 -19.73
C ARG A 559 21.95 10.16 -20.08
N LEU A 560 21.08 10.71 -19.21
CA LEU A 560 20.54 12.06 -19.38
C LEU A 560 21.64 13.13 -19.38
N ALA A 561 22.58 13.04 -18.42
CA ALA A 561 23.72 13.96 -18.31
C ALA A 561 24.60 13.93 -19.56
N ALA A 562 24.91 12.75 -20.08
CA ALA A 562 25.73 12.58 -21.27
C ALA A 562 25.15 13.27 -22.52
N ARG A 563 23.81 13.42 -22.57
CA ARG A 563 23.08 14.14 -23.63
C ARG A 563 22.93 15.63 -23.38
N GLY A 564 23.24 16.10 -22.18
CA GLY A 564 22.94 17.47 -21.74
C GLY A 564 21.43 17.74 -21.58
N ALA A 565 20.63 16.68 -21.34
CA ALA A 565 19.20 16.83 -21.04
C ALA A 565 18.99 17.49 -19.67
N VAL A 566 17.97 18.34 -19.57
CA VAL A 566 17.66 19.03 -18.32
C VAL A 566 17.11 18.02 -17.30
N HIS A 567 17.84 17.81 -16.21
CA HIS A 567 17.40 16.93 -15.15
C HIS A 567 17.96 17.38 -13.80
N GLU A 568 17.25 17.03 -12.73
CA GLU A 568 17.68 17.18 -11.34
C GLU A 568 17.39 15.90 -10.58
N VAL A 569 18.17 15.64 -9.52
CA VAL A 569 17.91 14.54 -8.60
C VAL A 569 17.96 15.04 -7.16
N TYR A 570 16.95 14.67 -6.39
CA TYR A 570 16.92 14.89 -4.94
C TYR A 570 17.04 13.54 -4.25
N ARG A 571 18.16 13.35 -3.52
CA ARG A 571 18.40 12.11 -2.75
C ARG A 571 18.17 12.37 -1.27
N TYR A 572 17.39 11.49 -0.64
CA TYR A 572 17.08 11.59 0.79
C TYR A 572 17.52 10.32 1.55
N ASP A 573 17.77 10.49 2.86
CA ASP A 573 18.28 9.41 3.71
C ASP A 573 17.11 8.62 4.33
N ALA A 574 16.40 7.85 3.50
CA ALA A 574 15.35 6.91 3.87
C ALA A 574 15.23 5.83 2.79
N GLY A 575 14.31 4.87 2.98
CA GLY A 575 13.99 3.82 2.01
C GLY A 575 13.03 4.28 0.91
N HIS A 576 12.05 3.43 0.58
CA HIS A 576 11.07 3.68 -0.50
C HIS A 576 10.15 4.89 -0.24
N GLY A 577 10.08 5.39 0.98
CA GLY A 577 9.37 6.59 1.39
C GLY A 577 9.91 7.13 2.70
N SER A 578 9.45 8.33 3.11
CA SER A 578 9.81 8.91 4.40
C SER A 578 8.62 8.98 5.35
N LEU A 579 8.83 8.59 6.60
CA LEU A 579 7.87 8.70 7.69
C LEU A 579 7.90 10.10 8.35
N LEU A 580 8.84 10.98 7.94
CA LEU A 580 9.05 12.31 8.47
C LEU A 580 8.29 13.36 7.66
N ASP A 581 7.46 14.17 8.32
CA ASP A 581 6.71 15.24 7.64
C ASP A 581 7.65 16.32 7.08
N ASP A 582 8.76 16.64 7.75
CA ASP A 582 9.75 17.61 7.26
C ASP A 582 10.40 17.16 5.95
N GLU A 583 10.67 15.87 5.80
CA GLU A 583 11.22 15.33 4.56
C GLU A 583 10.17 15.35 3.44
N ARG A 584 8.94 14.96 3.72
CA ARG A 584 7.83 15.01 2.75
C ARG A 584 7.53 16.44 2.29
N VAL A 585 7.60 17.42 3.19
CA VAL A 585 7.50 18.85 2.86
C VAL A 585 8.66 19.30 1.97
N ARG A 586 9.90 18.84 2.25
CA ARG A 586 11.06 19.17 1.40
C ARG A 586 10.90 18.59 0.00
N GLN A 587 10.48 17.33 -0.13
CA GLN A 587 10.23 16.70 -1.43
C GLN A 587 9.20 17.50 -2.23
N MET A 588 8.04 17.81 -1.65
CA MET A 588 7.02 18.62 -2.31
C MET A 588 7.53 20.00 -2.74
N ARG A 589 8.33 20.65 -1.90
CA ARG A 589 8.93 21.96 -2.24
C ARG A 589 9.89 21.85 -3.41
N VAL A 590 10.72 20.81 -3.45
CA VAL A 590 11.64 20.56 -4.58
C VAL A 590 10.86 20.36 -5.88
N GLU A 591 9.78 19.61 -5.85
CA GLU A 591 8.90 19.40 -7.02
C GLU A 591 8.25 20.70 -7.48
N LEU A 592 7.64 21.46 -6.57
CA LEU A 592 7.02 22.76 -6.88
C LEU A 592 8.04 23.73 -7.49
N ASP A 593 9.22 23.83 -6.92
CA ASP A 593 10.26 24.73 -7.39
C ASP A 593 10.82 24.28 -8.76
N PHE A 594 10.94 22.97 -8.99
CA PHE A 594 11.35 22.43 -10.29
C PHE A 594 10.32 22.76 -11.38
N VAL A 595 9.04 22.49 -11.10
CA VAL A 595 7.97 22.78 -12.07
C VAL A 595 7.87 24.27 -12.37
N ARG A 596 7.97 25.16 -11.37
CA ARG A 596 7.96 26.62 -11.56
C ARG A 596 9.10 27.12 -12.42
N ARG A 597 10.28 26.47 -12.41
CA ARG A 597 11.42 26.84 -13.26
C ARG A 597 11.30 26.37 -14.69
N HIS A 598 10.61 25.27 -14.94
CA HIS A 598 10.65 24.57 -16.21
C HIS A 598 9.31 24.51 -16.95
N LEU A 599 8.20 24.80 -16.28
CA LEU A 599 6.90 24.86 -16.95
C LEU A 599 6.75 26.21 -17.67
N PRO A 600 6.37 26.22 -18.97
CA PRO A 600 6.25 27.44 -19.78
C PRO A 600 5.12 28.39 -19.34
#